data_7e818777d2a22d4fed709cccc68816ca
#
_entry.id   7e818777d2a22d4fed709cccc68816ca
#
_cell.length_a   1.000
_cell.length_b   1.000
_cell.length_c   1.000
_cell.angle_alpha   90.00
_cell.angle_beta   90.00
_cell.angle_gamma   90.00
#
_symmetry.space_group_name_H-M   'P 1'
#
loop_
_entity.id
_entity.type
_entity.pdbx_description
1 polymer ?
#
loop_
_entity_poly.entity_id
_entity_poly.type
_entity_poly.pdbx_seq_one_letter_code
_entity_poly.pdbx_strand_id
1 'polypeptide(L)'
;MARAGTKRENGADAPPTICDPLAHPMRTRILDVLNEEEMSPVRFLDDGFSPIEFRKRSNGLSYIAYHFRELEKAGCIELVQRVPRRGATEHIYRGVHRVFFSDEEFERMAFKKRQDLSRSSFQGLIARTDGAIHSGSFDKHPDRTMIWRAGNVDRRGYDEIKEILAEAYGRAEEAREEAELRIAERDDDDAETIPYTFALLGFESPPRRMRF
;
A
#
# COMPACT_ATOMS: atom_id res chain seq x y z
N MET A 1 32.01 -29.30 40.95
CA MET A 1 30.66 -29.34 40.32
C MET A 1 30.44 -28.03 39.61
N ALA A 2 30.67 -27.98 38.31
CA ALA A 2 30.50 -26.79 37.49
C ALA A 2 29.07 -26.80 36.92
N ARG A 3 28.29 -25.76 37.17
CA ARG A 3 26.97 -25.55 36.55
C ARG A 3 27.16 -25.03 35.12
N ALA A 4 26.81 -25.87 34.16
CA ALA A 4 26.70 -25.47 32.79
C ALA A 4 25.54 -24.47 32.64
N GLY A 5 25.89 -23.21 32.31
CA GLY A 5 24.93 -22.19 31.94
C GLY A 5 24.35 -22.49 30.56
N THR A 6 23.11 -22.86 30.49
CA THR A 6 22.36 -23.01 29.24
C THR A 6 22.19 -21.64 28.62
N LYS A 7 22.97 -21.35 27.56
CA LYS A 7 22.80 -20.20 26.68
C LYS A 7 21.44 -20.36 26.03
N ARG A 8 20.47 -19.54 26.38
CA ARG A 8 19.21 -19.44 25.65
C ARG A 8 19.57 -18.96 24.24
N GLU A 9 19.42 -19.80 23.25
CA GLU A 9 19.41 -19.42 21.86
C GLU A 9 18.23 -18.43 21.69
N ASN A 10 18.57 -17.19 21.42
CA ASN A 10 17.61 -16.15 21.07
C ASN A 10 16.85 -16.67 19.83
N GLY A 11 15.55 -16.69 19.95
CA GLY A 11 14.65 -17.14 18.89
C GLY A 11 15.01 -16.46 17.57
N ALA A 12 15.10 -17.28 16.53
CA ALA A 12 15.23 -16.81 15.16
C ALA A 12 14.18 -15.70 14.96
N ASP A 13 14.63 -14.52 14.58
CA ASP A 13 13.76 -13.38 14.31
C ASP A 13 12.66 -13.86 13.33
N ALA A 14 11.43 -13.80 13.78
CA ALA A 14 10.30 -14.09 12.90
C ALA A 14 10.41 -13.15 11.68
N PRO A 15 10.18 -13.65 10.46
CA PRO A 15 10.26 -12.80 9.28
C PRO A 15 9.34 -11.57 9.48
N PRO A 16 9.79 -10.37 9.09
CA PRO A 16 9.02 -9.15 9.29
C PRO A 16 7.62 -9.29 8.68
N THR A 17 6.61 -8.86 9.41
CA THR A 17 5.23 -8.88 8.91
C THR A 17 5.05 -7.84 7.80
N ILE A 18 4.00 -7.98 7.00
CA ILE A 18 3.69 -7.01 5.94
C ILE A 18 3.41 -5.62 6.50
N CYS A 19 2.94 -5.55 7.74
CA CYS A 19 2.59 -4.30 8.42
C CYS A 19 3.78 -3.61 9.12
N ASP A 20 4.92 -4.28 9.32
CA ASP A 20 6.05 -3.72 10.05
C ASP A 20 6.55 -2.38 9.49
N PRO A 21 6.68 -2.19 8.15
CA PRO A 21 7.04 -0.88 7.61
C PRO A 21 6.03 0.21 7.92
N LEU A 22 4.76 -0.13 8.06
CA LEU A 22 3.65 0.79 8.32
C LEU A 22 3.29 0.93 9.81
N ALA A 23 4.05 0.32 10.71
CA ALA A 23 3.83 0.43 12.16
C ALA A 23 3.98 1.87 12.70
N HIS A 24 4.46 2.80 11.88
CA HIS A 24 4.61 4.21 12.22
C HIS A 24 3.65 5.09 11.41
N PRO A 25 2.78 5.91 12.04
CA PRO A 25 1.75 6.70 11.34
C PRO A 25 2.30 7.60 10.22
N MET A 26 3.51 8.15 10.40
CA MET A 26 4.15 8.96 9.36
C MET A 26 4.45 8.15 8.09
N ARG A 27 4.85 6.89 8.22
CA ARG A 27 5.15 6.03 7.06
C ARG A 27 3.88 5.67 6.29
N THR A 28 2.79 5.37 7.00
CA THR A 28 1.48 5.15 6.39
C THR A 28 1.04 6.38 5.59
N ARG A 29 1.16 7.57 6.18
CA ARG A 29 0.80 8.83 5.51
C ARG A 29 1.69 9.15 4.31
N ILE A 30 3.01 8.93 4.41
CA ILE A 30 3.92 9.11 3.28
C ILE A 30 3.54 8.17 2.13
N LEU A 31 3.27 6.90 2.42
CA LEU A 31 2.93 5.92 1.40
C LEU A 31 1.59 6.24 0.75
N ASP A 32 0.59 6.69 1.51
CA ASP A 32 -0.70 7.10 0.97
C ASP A 32 -0.55 8.22 -0.07
N VAL A 33 0.22 9.27 0.27
CA VAL A 33 0.50 10.39 -0.65
C VAL A 33 1.28 9.91 -1.88
N LEU A 34 2.32 9.09 -1.68
CA LEU A 34 3.15 8.59 -2.78
C LEU A 34 2.46 7.57 -3.69
N ASN A 35 1.34 7.03 -3.28
CA ASN A 35 0.49 6.21 -4.14
C ASN A 35 -0.25 7.07 -5.18
N GLU A 36 -0.46 8.35 -4.91
CA GLU A 36 -1.19 9.27 -5.79
C GLU A 36 -0.24 10.14 -6.63
N GLU A 37 0.87 10.59 -6.04
CA GLU A 37 1.77 11.52 -6.70
C GLU A 37 3.24 11.30 -6.35
N GLU A 38 4.11 11.67 -7.28
CA GLU A 38 5.55 11.63 -7.08
C GLU A 38 6.00 12.83 -6.22
N MET A 39 6.76 12.56 -5.15
CA MET A 39 7.12 13.59 -4.20
C MET A 39 8.50 13.40 -3.57
N SER A 40 9.14 14.51 -3.23
CA SER A 40 10.35 14.50 -2.41
C SER A 40 10.02 14.72 -0.92
N PRO A 41 10.91 14.31 0.01
CA PRO A 41 10.78 14.63 1.42
C PRO A 41 10.63 16.12 1.71
N VAL A 42 11.26 16.98 0.90
CA VAL A 42 11.17 18.45 1.02
C VAL A 42 9.76 18.90 0.69
N ARG A 43 9.23 18.52 -0.47
CA ARG A 43 7.86 18.86 -0.87
C ARG A 43 6.84 18.31 0.10
N PHE A 44 6.96 17.08 0.54
CA PHE A 44 6.08 16.49 1.55
C PHE A 44 6.01 17.33 2.84
N LEU A 45 7.14 17.90 3.26
CA LEU A 45 7.19 18.79 4.41
C LEU A 45 6.55 20.16 4.12
N ASP A 46 6.84 20.76 2.96
CA ASP A 46 6.46 22.14 2.62
C ASP A 46 5.00 22.25 2.17
N ASP A 47 4.49 21.31 1.37
CA ASP A 47 3.15 21.32 0.77
C ASP A 47 2.02 20.94 1.74
N GLY A 48 2.35 20.64 3.00
CA GLY A 48 1.33 20.45 4.03
C GLY A 48 0.95 19.02 4.35
N PHE A 49 1.58 18.06 3.71
CA PHE A 49 1.32 16.65 3.97
C PHE A 49 1.85 16.18 5.33
N SER A 50 2.82 16.89 5.90
CA SER A 50 3.29 16.62 7.25
C SER A 50 2.55 17.44 8.30
N PRO A 51 2.39 16.95 9.56
CA PRO A 51 1.87 17.77 10.65
C PRO A 51 2.68 19.06 10.83
N ILE A 52 1.98 20.17 11.10
CA ILE A 52 2.55 21.53 11.19
C ILE A 52 3.72 21.62 12.18
N GLU A 53 3.71 20.75 13.18
CA GLU A 53 4.77 20.66 14.21
C GLU A 53 6.14 20.30 13.63
N PHE A 54 6.18 19.46 12.58
CA PHE A 54 7.43 19.06 11.96
C PHE A 54 8.01 20.13 11.05
N ARG A 55 7.18 20.99 10.43
CA ARG A 55 7.63 22.14 9.64
C ARG A 55 8.38 23.16 10.50
N LYS A 56 7.99 23.31 11.76
CA LYS A 56 8.58 24.26 12.70
C LYS A 56 9.83 23.75 13.41
N ARG A 57 10.13 22.44 13.29
CA ARG A 57 11.30 21.83 13.92
C ARG A 57 12.53 21.93 13.04
N SER A 58 13.67 22.31 13.60
CA SER A 58 14.95 22.38 12.88
C SER A 58 15.40 21.02 12.27
N ASN A 59 14.89 19.90 12.78
CA ASN A 59 15.17 18.56 12.27
C ASN A 59 13.99 17.92 11.52
N GLY A 60 12.95 18.68 11.19
CA GLY A 60 11.74 18.18 10.54
C GLY A 60 12.01 17.46 9.23
N LEU A 61 12.82 18.06 8.35
CA LEU A 61 13.22 17.44 7.09
C LEU A 61 14.01 16.13 7.29
N SER A 62 14.93 16.12 8.23
CA SER A 62 15.73 14.90 8.52
C SER A 62 14.84 13.77 9.03
N TYR A 63 13.83 14.08 9.82
CA TYR A 63 12.84 13.14 10.30
C TYR A 63 12.00 12.56 9.16
N ILE A 64 11.44 13.40 8.29
CA ILE A 64 10.67 12.97 7.13
C ILE A 64 11.56 12.12 6.20
N ALA A 65 12.76 12.60 5.86
CA ALA A 65 13.70 11.87 5.01
C ALA A 65 14.12 10.51 5.60
N TYR A 66 14.16 10.37 6.93
CA TYR A 66 14.37 9.08 7.57
C TYR A 66 13.22 8.11 7.24
N HIS A 67 11.97 8.54 7.35
CA HIS A 67 10.82 7.68 7.05
C HIS A 67 10.72 7.30 5.57
N PHE A 68 11.07 8.20 4.65
CA PHE A 68 11.19 7.88 3.22
C PHE A 68 12.22 6.76 3.00
N ARG A 69 13.41 6.86 3.60
CA ARG A 69 14.44 5.80 3.47
C ARG A 69 14.00 4.46 4.05
N GLU A 70 13.26 4.46 5.15
CA GLU A 70 12.73 3.21 5.73
C GLU A 70 11.69 2.55 4.81
N LEU A 71 10.83 3.36 4.17
CA LEU A 71 9.87 2.85 3.16
C LEU A 71 10.58 2.36 1.90
N GLU A 72 11.63 3.05 1.43
CA GLU A 72 12.44 2.61 0.29
C GLU A 72 13.14 1.27 0.59
N LYS A 73 13.78 1.13 1.76
CA LYS A 73 14.39 -0.14 2.21
C LYS A 73 13.39 -1.29 2.29
N ALA A 74 12.15 -0.99 2.69
CA ALA A 74 11.07 -1.97 2.77
C ALA A 74 10.46 -2.30 1.40
N GLY A 75 10.84 -1.59 0.33
CA GLY A 75 10.30 -1.76 -1.02
C GLY A 75 8.89 -1.21 -1.18
N CYS A 76 8.43 -0.33 -0.28
CA CYS A 76 7.12 0.31 -0.38
C CYS A 76 7.11 1.47 -1.35
N ILE A 77 8.25 2.13 -1.53
CA ILE A 77 8.45 3.24 -2.45
C ILE A 77 9.72 3.04 -3.27
N GLU A 78 9.79 3.67 -4.43
CA GLU A 78 10.96 3.65 -5.30
C GLU A 78 11.42 5.06 -5.66
N LEU A 79 12.73 5.22 -5.87
CA LEU A 79 13.32 6.45 -6.36
C LEU A 79 13.05 6.59 -7.86
N VAL A 80 12.35 7.65 -8.25
CA VAL A 80 11.98 7.92 -9.66
C VAL A 80 13.00 8.85 -10.31
N GLN A 81 13.40 9.92 -9.59
CA GLN A 81 14.23 10.97 -10.15
C GLN A 81 15.18 11.55 -9.11
N ARG A 82 16.34 12.00 -9.60
CA ARG A 82 17.30 12.83 -8.86
C ARG A 82 17.42 14.18 -9.52
N VAL A 83 17.06 15.24 -8.79
CA VAL A 83 17.08 16.62 -9.29
C VAL A 83 18.21 17.38 -8.61
N PRO A 84 19.25 17.84 -9.36
CA PRO A 84 20.29 18.69 -8.80
C PRO A 84 19.70 20.00 -8.26
N ARG A 85 20.05 20.39 -7.04
CA ARG A 85 19.74 21.67 -6.42
C ARG A 85 21.03 22.34 -5.95
N ARG A 86 20.96 23.62 -5.64
CA ARG A 86 22.16 24.33 -5.14
C ARG A 86 22.70 23.67 -3.88
N GLY A 87 23.83 22.93 -4.01
CA GLY A 87 24.52 22.28 -2.90
C GLY A 87 23.94 20.93 -2.42
N ALA A 88 22.91 20.38 -3.08
CA ALA A 88 22.28 19.11 -2.72
C ALA A 88 21.65 18.41 -3.93
N THR A 89 21.22 17.18 -3.74
CA THR A 89 20.40 16.44 -4.72
C THR A 89 19.06 16.13 -4.08
N GLU A 90 17.99 16.59 -4.71
CA GLU A 90 16.63 16.24 -4.32
C GLU A 90 16.25 14.90 -4.92
N HIS A 91 15.76 13.99 -4.09
CA HIS A 91 15.29 12.66 -4.48
C HIS A 91 13.76 12.65 -4.52
N ILE A 92 13.19 12.28 -5.67
CA ILE A 92 11.76 12.18 -5.90
C ILE A 92 11.39 10.71 -5.87
N TYR A 93 10.37 10.36 -5.10
CA TYR A 93 9.90 9.01 -4.88
C TYR A 93 8.45 8.85 -5.31
N ARG A 94 8.04 7.63 -5.60
CA ARG A 94 6.64 7.22 -5.75
C ARG A 94 6.37 5.92 -5.01
N GLY A 95 5.11 5.64 -4.71
CA GLY A 95 4.68 4.36 -4.17
C GLY A 95 4.90 3.23 -5.18
N VAL A 96 5.34 2.07 -4.70
CA VAL A 96 5.41 0.87 -5.53
C VAL A 96 4.04 0.20 -5.49
N HIS A 97 3.15 0.64 -6.38
CA HIS A 97 1.88 -0.02 -6.60
C HIS A 97 1.81 -0.49 -8.05
N ARG A 98 1.73 -1.78 -8.24
CA ARG A 98 1.38 -2.36 -9.53
C ARG A 98 0.17 -3.22 -9.30
N VAL A 99 -0.93 -2.76 -9.86
CA VAL A 99 -2.26 -3.25 -9.51
C VAL A 99 -2.60 -4.56 -10.18
N PHE A 100 -2.06 -4.82 -11.37
CA PHE A 100 -2.43 -6.00 -12.14
C PHE A 100 -1.21 -6.67 -12.79
N PHE A 101 -1.14 -7.99 -12.64
CA PHE A 101 -0.27 -8.87 -13.41
C PHE A 101 -1.15 -9.92 -14.06
N SER A 102 -0.94 -10.20 -15.35
CA SER A 102 -1.55 -11.37 -15.96
C SER A 102 -1.04 -12.65 -15.27
N ASP A 103 -1.85 -13.71 -15.31
CA ASP A 103 -1.44 -15.02 -14.76
C ASP A 103 -0.08 -15.45 -15.35
N GLU A 104 0.13 -15.23 -16.65
CA GLU A 104 1.38 -15.58 -17.33
C GLU A 104 2.59 -14.77 -16.82
N GLU A 105 2.44 -13.48 -16.58
CA GLU A 105 3.50 -12.65 -16.02
C GLU A 105 3.82 -13.10 -14.60
N PHE A 106 2.79 -13.40 -13.81
CA PHE A 106 2.94 -13.85 -12.43
C PHE A 106 3.62 -15.20 -12.34
N GLU A 107 3.28 -16.16 -13.22
CA GLU A 107 3.91 -17.48 -13.29
C GLU A 107 5.40 -17.40 -13.68
N ARG A 108 5.77 -16.51 -14.58
CA ARG A 108 7.17 -16.29 -15.00
C ARG A 108 8.05 -15.65 -13.93
N MET A 109 7.45 -15.05 -12.91
CA MET A 109 8.21 -14.41 -11.83
C MET A 109 8.76 -15.44 -10.83
N ALA A 110 9.99 -15.22 -10.36
CA ALA A 110 10.52 -15.95 -9.22
C ALA A 110 9.62 -15.76 -7.98
N PHE A 111 9.43 -16.82 -7.20
CA PHE A 111 8.54 -16.82 -6.03
C PHE A 111 8.79 -15.64 -5.08
N LYS A 112 10.07 -15.36 -4.77
CA LYS A 112 10.43 -14.20 -3.93
C LYS A 112 9.94 -12.86 -4.51
N LYS A 113 10.08 -12.68 -5.82
CA LYS A 113 9.61 -11.43 -6.48
C LYS A 113 8.09 -11.30 -6.41
N ARG A 114 7.34 -12.41 -6.57
CA ARG A 114 5.89 -12.45 -6.38
C ARG A 114 5.49 -12.02 -4.97
N GLN A 115 6.19 -12.56 -3.96
CA GLN A 115 5.95 -12.20 -2.56
C GLN A 115 6.23 -10.71 -2.28
N ASP A 116 7.34 -10.16 -2.81
CA ASP A 116 7.71 -8.76 -2.61
C ASP A 116 6.68 -7.83 -3.25
N LEU A 117 6.20 -8.14 -4.46
CA LEU A 117 5.15 -7.39 -5.15
C LEU A 117 3.81 -7.44 -4.41
N SER A 118 3.36 -8.63 -4.02
CA SER A 118 2.13 -8.80 -3.24
C SER A 118 2.19 -8.02 -1.93
N ARG A 119 3.36 -8.05 -1.26
CA ARG A 119 3.61 -7.28 -0.04
C ARG A 119 3.47 -5.78 -0.27
N SER A 120 4.15 -5.24 -1.29
CA SER A 120 4.13 -3.81 -1.60
C SER A 120 2.72 -3.34 -1.98
N SER A 121 2.02 -4.09 -2.85
CA SER A 121 0.65 -3.77 -3.24
C SER A 121 -0.30 -3.74 -2.05
N PHE A 122 -0.18 -4.73 -1.15
CA PHE A 122 -1.03 -4.78 0.03
C PHE A 122 -0.71 -3.67 1.05
N GLN A 123 0.56 -3.28 1.18
CA GLN A 123 0.97 -2.14 1.99
C GLN A 123 0.38 -0.83 1.46
N GLY A 124 0.37 -0.63 0.15
CA GLY A 124 -0.30 0.50 -0.50
C GLY A 124 -1.79 0.55 -0.17
N LEU A 125 -2.49 -0.59 -0.29
CA LEU A 125 -3.91 -0.67 0.06
C LEU A 125 -4.17 -0.36 1.54
N ILE A 126 -3.33 -0.87 2.46
CA ILE A 126 -3.45 -0.56 3.89
C ILE A 126 -3.26 0.95 4.12
N ALA A 127 -2.25 1.57 3.52
CA ALA A 127 -1.98 2.99 3.66
C ALA A 127 -3.17 3.84 3.17
N ARG A 128 -3.71 3.50 2.01
CA ARG A 128 -4.89 4.17 1.44
C ARG A 128 -6.11 4.04 2.34
N THR A 129 -6.37 2.84 2.84
CA THR A 129 -7.49 2.58 3.75
C THR A 129 -7.34 3.33 5.07
N ASP A 130 -6.13 3.36 5.64
CA ASP A 130 -5.82 4.09 6.88
C ASP A 130 -6.01 5.60 6.69
N GLY A 131 -5.57 6.16 5.55
CA GLY A 131 -5.81 7.56 5.18
C GLY A 131 -7.29 7.88 5.09
N ALA A 132 -8.08 7.01 4.45
CA ALA A 132 -9.53 7.18 4.34
C ALA A 132 -10.24 7.12 5.70
N ILE A 133 -9.83 6.23 6.60
CA ILE A 133 -10.36 6.15 7.97
C ILE A 133 -10.01 7.43 8.75
N HIS A 134 -8.76 7.87 8.69
CA HIS A 134 -8.31 9.07 9.39
C HIS A 134 -8.99 10.36 8.93
N SER A 135 -9.28 10.48 7.64
CA SER A 135 -10.02 11.62 7.08
C SER A 135 -11.52 11.55 7.32
N GLY A 136 -12.04 10.41 7.75
CA GLY A 136 -13.47 10.13 7.87
C GLY A 136 -14.17 9.84 6.55
N SER A 137 -13.45 9.81 5.41
CA SER A 137 -14.03 9.55 4.10
C SER A 137 -14.47 8.09 3.94
N PHE A 138 -13.83 7.14 4.64
CA PHE A 138 -14.16 5.73 4.59
C PHE A 138 -15.62 5.42 4.99
N ASP A 139 -16.15 6.11 5.98
CA ASP A 139 -17.50 5.95 6.48
C ASP A 139 -18.46 7.10 6.09
N LYS A 140 -18.04 7.97 5.17
CA LYS A 140 -18.83 9.13 4.70
C LYS A 140 -20.16 8.68 4.06
N HIS A 141 -20.13 7.61 3.29
CA HIS A 141 -21.29 7.07 2.59
C HIS A 141 -21.80 5.80 3.30
N PRO A 142 -23.07 5.72 3.67
CA PRO A 142 -23.64 4.56 4.38
C PRO A 142 -23.71 3.29 3.52
N ASP A 143 -23.66 3.43 2.21
CA ASP A 143 -23.70 2.36 1.21
C ASP A 143 -22.31 1.86 0.79
N ARG A 144 -21.24 2.26 1.52
CA ARG A 144 -19.90 1.72 1.28
C ARG A 144 -19.89 0.19 1.33
N THR A 145 -19.09 -0.40 0.46
CA THR A 145 -18.94 -1.85 0.42
C THR A 145 -17.73 -2.31 1.22
N MET A 146 -17.95 -3.16 2.24
CA MET A 146 -16.89 -3.85 2.95
C MET A 146 -17.31 -5.30 3.20
N ILE A 147 -16.84 -6.20 2.35
CA ILE A 147 -17.21 -7.63 2.43
C ILE A 147 -15.93 -8.46 2.38
N TRP A 148 -15.77 -9.35 3.36
CA TRP A 148 -14.74 -10.37 3.31
C TRP A 148 -15.22 -11.66 3.96
N ARG A 149 -14.77 -12.79 3.48
CA ARG A 149 -15.11 -14.10 4.05
C ARG A 149 -13.94 -15.07 3.92
N ALA A 150 -13.71 -15.85 4.95
CA ALA A 150 -12.80 -16.99 4.91
C ALA A 150 -13.60 -18.29 4.97
N GLY A 151 -13.19 -19.29 4.21
CA GLY A 151 -13.84 -20.60 4.14
C GLY A 151 -12.92 -21.63 3.50
N ASN A 152 -13.39 -22.88 3.43
CA ASN A 152 -12.73 -23.93 2.67
C ASN A 152 -13.56 -24.18 1.40
N VAL A 153 -12.88 -24.31 0.27
CA VAL A 153 -13.47 -24.66 -1.01
C VAL A 153 -12.65 -25.80 -1.63
N ASP A 154 -13.26 -26.59 -2.48
CA ASP A 154 -12.53 -27.53 -3.34
C ASP A 154 -11.87 -26.78 -4.53
N ARG A 155 -11.12 -27.50 -5.34
CA ARG A 155 -10.43 -26.91 -6.50
C ARG A 155 -11.40 -26.22 -7.46
N ARG A 156 -12.53 -26.84 -7.73
CA ARG A 156 -13.56 -26.29 -8.62
C ARG A 156 -14.12 -24.98 -8.07
N GLY A 157 -14.49 -24.94 -6.78
CA GLY A 157 -15.00 -23.73 -6.13
C GLY A 157 -13.96 -22.61 -6.07
N TYR A 158 -12.67 -22.94 -5.92
CA TYR A 158 -11.57 -21.98 -6.00
C TYR A 158 -11.51 -21.34 -7.39
N ASP A 159 -11.54 -22.14 -8.45
CA ASP A 159 -11.48 -21.68 -9.83
C ASP A 159 -12.72 -20.82 -10.19
N GLU A 160 -13.93 -21.26 -9.80
CA GLU A 160 -15.18 -20.50 -9.99
C GLU A 160 -15.13 -19.12 -9.29
N ILE A 161 -14.64 -19.04 -8.05
CA ILE A 161 -14.51 -17.77 -7.33
C ILE A 161 -13.49 -16.87 -8.02
N LYS A 162 -12.36 -17.40 -8.47
CA LYS A 162 -11.33 -16.66 -9.20
C LYS A 162 -11.92 -16.00 -10.46
N GLU A 163 -12.69 -16.74 -11.25
CA GLU A 163 -13.36 -16.25 -12.45
C GLU A 163 -14.37 -15.12 -12.13
N ILE A 164 -15.21 -15.30 -11.11
CA ILE A 164 -16.16 -14.28 -10.66
C ILE A 164 -15.45 -12.98 -10.23
N LEU A 165 -14.35 -13.09 -9.49
CA LEU A 165 -13.58 -11.91 -9.05
C LEU A 165 -12.91 -11.22 -10.24
N ALA A 166 -12.40 -11.96 -11.21
CA ALA A 166 -11.81 -11.40 -12.42
C ALA A 166 -12.85 -10.66 -13.28
N GLU A 167 -14.04 -11.24 -13.46
CA GLU A 167 -15.15 -10.59 -14.16
C GLU A 167 -15.61 -9.32 -13.42
N ALA A 168 -15.79 -9.40 -12.12
CA ALA A 168 -16.18 -8.24 -11.30
C ALA A 168 -15.16 -7.11 -11.38
N TYR A 169 -13.86 -7.43 -11.38
CA TYR A 169 -12.79 -6.46 -11.57
C TYR A 169 -12.88 -5.80 -12.96
N GLY A 170 -13.00 -6.58 -14.05
CA GLY A 170 -13.12 -6.04 -15.41
C GLY A 170 -14.28 -5.06 -15.53
N ARG A 171 -15.45 -5.42 -15.02
CA ARG A 171 -16.63 -4.54 -15.02
C ARG A 171 -16.45 -3.28 -14.18
N ALA A 172 -15.72 -3.36 -13.06
CA ALA A 172 -15.42 -2.19 -12.25
C ALA A 172 -14.44 -1.23 -12.97
N GLU A 173 -13.43 -1.77 -13.67
CA GLU A 173 -12.51 -0.98 -14.50
C GLU A 173 -13.23 -0.30 -15.65
N GLU A 174 -14.09 -0.99 -16.40
CA GLU A 174 -14.92 -0.41 -17.45
C GLU A 174 -15.76 0.78 -16.93
N ALA A 175 -16.42 0.59 -15.77
CA ALA A 175 -17.21 1.65 -15.15
C ALA A 175 -16.36 2.85 -14.72
N ARG A 176 -15.12 2.61 -14.25
CA ARG A 176 -14.16 3.67 -13.90
C ARG A 176 -13.73 4.45 -15.13
N GLU A 177 -13.32 3.76 -16.20
CA GLU A 177 -12.90 4.40 -17.46
C GLU A 177 -14.02 5.25 -18.07
N GLU A 178 -15.25 4.74 -18.11
CA GLU A 178 -16.41 5.50 -18.55
C GLU A 178 -16.68 6.73 -17.66
N ALA A 179 -16.47 6.61 -16.35
CA ALA A 179 -16.63 7.74 -15.42
C ALA A 179 -15.56 8.82 -15.67
N GLU A 180 -14.30 8.42 -15.87
CA GLU A 180 -13.20 9.33 -16.21
C GLU A 180 -13.46 10.09 -17.51
N LEU A 181 -13.95 9.40 -18.54
CA LEU A 181 -14.37 10.05 -19.81
C LEU A 181 -15.48 11.07 -19.56
N ARG A 182 -16.54 10.70 -18.81
CA ARG A 182 -17.62 11.65 -18.48
C ARG A 182 -17.13 12.86 -17.68
N ILE A 183 -16.13 12.69 -16.79
CA ILE A 183 -15.52 13.79 -16.05
C ILE A 183 -14.72 14.70 -16.99
N ALA A 184 -13.92 14.11 -17.90
CA ALA A 184 -13.09 14.85 -18.84
C ALA A 184 -13.92 15.64 -19.89
N GLU A 185 -15.12 15.17 -20.23
CA GLU A 185 -16.04 15.84 -21.17
C GLU A 185 -16.89 16.94 -20.54
N ARG A 186 -16.82 17.14 -19.22
CA ARG A 186 -17.60 18.19 -18.54
C ARG A 186 -16.94 19.55 -18.70
N ASP A 187 -17.76 20.55 -19.05
CA ASP A 187 -17.37 21.96 -19.07
C ASP A 187 -17.54 22.66 -17.70
N ASP A 188 -18.03 21.93 -16.68
CA ASP A 188 -18.38 22.47 -15.38
C ASP A 188 -17.33 22.01 -14.34
N ASP A 189 -16.45 22.94 -13.96
CA ASP A 189 -15.41 22.73 -12.95
C ASP A 189 -15.98 22.49 -11.52
N ASP A 190 -17.25 22.85 -11.27
CA ASP A 190 -17.93 22.71 -9.98
C ASP A 190 -18.65 21.35 -9.83
N ALA A 191 -18.60 20.49 -10.85
CA ALA A 191 -19.24 19.18 -10.79
C ALA A 191 -18.57 18.27 -9.75
N GLU A 192 -19.34 17.77 -8.78
CA GLU A 192 -18.86 16.89 -7.73
C GLU A 192 -18.21 15.63 -8.31
N THR A 193 -16.97 15.37 -7.92
CA THR A 193 -16.26 14.11 -8.15
C THR A 193 -16.07 13.37 -6.84
N ILE A 194 -16.22 12.04 -6.87
CA ILE A 194 -16.04 11.20 -5.68
C ILE A 194 -14.73 10.42 -5.83
N PRO A 195 -13.69 10.73 -5.03
CA PRO A 195 -12.50 9.89 -4.95
C PRO A 195 -12.90 8.49 -4.50
N TYR A 196 -12.65 7.47 -5.32
CA TYR A 196 -13.08 6.11 -5.05
C TYR A 196 -11.92 5.12 -5.13
N THR A 197 -11.88 4.20 -4.18
CA THR A 197 -10.91 3.10 -4.18
C THR A 197 -11.68 1.80 -4.05
N PHE A 198 -11.45 0.85 -4.95
CA PHE A 198 -11.95 -0.51 -4.82
C PHE A 198 -10.79 -1.50 -4.85
N ALA A 199 -10.94 -2.62 -4.14
CA ALA A 199 -9.98 -3.71 -4.10
C ALA A 199 -10.70 -5.04 -4.03
N LEU A 200 -10.24 -6.00 -4.83
CA LEU A 200 -10.72 -7.38 -4.84
C LEU A 200 -9.55 -8.29 -4.46
N LEU A 201 -9.74 -9.13 -3.46
CA LEU A 201 -8.71 -10.02 -2.94
C LEU A 201 -9.22 -11.45 -2.88
N GLY A 202 -8.59 -12.34 -3.64
CA GLY A 202 -8.78 -13.78 -3.57
C GLY A 202 -7.43 -14.47 -3.40
N PHE A 203 -7.25 -15.26 -2.34
CA PHE A 203 -6.00 -15.95 -2.06
C PHE A 203 -6.22 -17.19 -1.21
N GLU A 204 -5.29 -18.14 -1.30
CA GLU A 204 -5.27 -19.31 -0.43
C GLU A 204 -4.89 -18.89 1.00
N SER A 205 -5.77 -19.16 1.95
CA SER A 205 -5.51 -18.91 3.37
C SER A 205 -4.63 -19.99 3.99
N PRO A 206 -3.79 -19.67 4.98
CA PRO A 206 -3.04 -20.70 5.70
C PRO A 206 -4.02 -21.69 6.37
N PRO A 207 -3.68 -22.98 6.45
CA PRO A 207 -4.54 -23.97 7.07
C PRO A 207 -4.82 -23.58 8.52
N ARG A 208 -6.09 -23.65 8.92
CA ARG A 208 -6.45 -23.42 10.32
C ARG A 208 -5.75 -24.49 11.17
N ARG A 209 -4.91 -24.07 12.10
CA ARG A 209 -4.39 -24.99 13.12
C ARG A 209 -5.60 -25.48 13.91
N MET A 210 -5.99 -26.75 13.73
CA MET A 210 -6.92 -27.38 14.66
C MET A 210 -6.21 -27.40 16.02
N ARG A 211 -6.74 -26.65 16.98
CA ARG A 211 -6.37 -26.83 18.38
C ARG A 211 -7.14 -28.08 18.84
N PHE A 212 -6.44 -29.18 19.00
CA PHE A 212 -6.91 -30.33 19.73
C PHE A 212 -6.81 -30.05 21.23
#